data_3621b44dd2ef7052934237d048bdd0c3
#
_entry.id   3621b44dd2ef7052934237d048bdd0c3
#
_cell.length_a   1.000
_cell.length_b   1.000
_cell.length_c   1.000
_cell.angle_alpha   90.00
_cell.angle_beta   90.00
_cell.angle_gamma   90.00
#
_symmetry.space_group_name_H-M   'P 1'
#
loop_
_entity.id
_entity.type
_entity.pdbx_description
1 polymer ?
#
loop_
_entity_poly.entity_id
_entity_poly.type
_entity_poly.pdbx_seq_one_letter_code
_entity_poly.pdbx_strand_id
1 'polypeptide(L)'
;MSDFLVELGKSPRARSFVQSLGLPIPLPQALRRDRGPWRERPLADLRVAIGAGEGAQLTAVLAECLAAAGANPYLALPASLASAFKGPGETFGRPAHPLEALAEKDRADALVFDATGMKDAAGLRALYDFFQPLVSRLARSSRMVVLTRTSEGVSPETAAARAALDGFVRSAAKEIGRVGATANLVIVANGAEGRLAPVLRFLMSSRSAFVSGQPITVTARARAIDEPPSVRAFEKKIALVTGAARGIGEATARALAQEGAHVVCLDRPADDGPTSQLARTIDGTALGADMGDDDAPARIADALRALGGVDVVVHNAGITRDKTLARMKPEVWDQVLTINLGAVIRTTTALEPLLKDNARIVCLSSIAGIAGNMGQTNYAASKAGIVGFVRAKAEELADRGVTVNAVAPGFIETRMTAAIPVAIREVARRLSALGQGGQPEDVAQAIVFLASPGAHGITGRTLRVCGGAFVGA
;
A
#
# COMPACT_ATOMS: atom_id res chain seq x y z
N MET A 1 0.47 10.74 19.59
CA MET A 1 1.10 10.12 20.79
C MET A 1 1.90 8.93 20.28
N SER A 2 3.18 8.84 20.61
CA SER A 2 4.03 7.71 20.20
C SER A 2 3.66 6.42 20.96
N ASP A 3 3.81 5.27 20.31
CA ASP A 3 3.68 3.96 20.96
C ASP A 3 4.87 3.79 21.93
N PHE A 4 4.58 3.81 23.23
CA PHE A 4 5.59 3.75 24.30
C PHE A 4 6.48 2.49 24.16
N LEU A 5 5.91 1.34 23.81
CA LEU A 5 6.68 0.10 23.66
C LEU A 5 7.62 0.14 22.45
N VAL A 6 7.22 0.82 21.36
CA VAL A 6 8.10 1.07 20.21
C VAL A 6 9.26 1.99 20.61
N GLU A 7 8.97 3.08 21.34
CA GLU A 7 10.02 4.00 21.82
C GLU A 7 10.98 3.30 22.77
N LEU A 8 10.46 2.56 23.74
CA LEU A 8 11.27 1.74 24.65
C LEU A 8 12.14 0.72 23.88
N GLY A 9 11.57 0.10 22.86
CA GLY A 9 12.23 -0.86 21.99
C GLY A 9 13.35 -0.27 21.11
N LYS A 10 13.46 1.04 20.96
CA LYS A 10 14.59 1.68 20.24
C LYS A 10 15.90 1.59 21.04
N SER A 11 15.83 1.49 22.38
CA SER A 11 16.99 1.38 23.24
C SER A 11 17.48 -0.08 23.33
N PRO A 12 18.73 -0.37 22.91
CA PRO A 12 19.31 -1.71 23.08
C PRO A 12 19.37 -2.16 24.55
N ARG A 13 19.63 -1.21 25.44
CA ARG A 13 19.69 -1.47 26.91
C ARG A 13 18.31 -1.86 27.45
N ALA A 14 17.24 -1.17 27.01
CA ALA A 14 15.90 -1.50 27.43
C ALA A 14 15.46 -2.88 26.91
N ARG A 15 15.81 -3.23 25.68
CA ARG A 15 15.57 -4.58 25.12
C ARG A 15 16.27 -5.66 25.94
N SER A 16 17.58 -5.50 26.20
CA SER A 16 18.35 -6.46 27.00
C SER A 16 17.79 -6.58 28.42
N PHE A 17 17.38 -5.48 29.04
CA PHE A 17 16.77 -5.46 30.36
C PHE A 17 15.43 -6.21 30.41
N VAL A 18 14.51 -5.95 29.47
CA VAL A 18 13.23 -6.68 29.38
C VAL A 18 13.46 -8.17 29.14
N GLN A 19 14.44 -8.53 28.30
CA GLN A 19 14.80 -9.93 28.04
C GLN A 19 15.41 -10.61 29.27
N SER A 20 16.28 -9.92 30.01
CA SER A 20 16.91 -10.47 31.20
C SER A 20 15.91 -10.73 32.35
N LEU A 21 14.83 -9.97 32.41
CA LEU A 21 13.75 -10.17 33.38
C LEU A 21 12.79 -11.30 33.01
N GLY A 22 12.95 -11.91 31.83
CA GLY A 22 12.01 -12.95 31.33
C GLY A 22 10.58 -12.46 31.17
N LEU A 23 10.37 -11.13 31.11
CA LEU A 23 9.03 -10.56 30.97
C LEU A 23 8.51 -10.78 29.54
N PRO A 24 7.29 -11.30 29.37
CA PRO A 24 6.69 -11.51 28.05
C PRO A 24 6.17 -10.21 27.44
N ILE A 25 6.93 -9.09 27.56
CA ILE A 25 6.57 -7.80 27.01
C ILE A 25 7.04 -7.75 25.54
N PRO A 26 6.14 -7.79 24.56
CA PRO A 26 6.51 -7.68 23.17
C PRO A 26 7.00 -6.25 22.89
N LEU A 27 8.30 -6.06 22.70
CA LEU A 27 8.86 -4.79 22.24
C LEU A 27 8.90 -4.80 20.71
N PRO A 28 7.97 -4.09 20.02
CA PRO A 28 7.93 -4.07 18.58
C PRO A 28 9.21 -3.51 17.97
N GLN A 29 9.58 -4.00 16.80
CA GLN A 29 10.69 -3.44 16.05
C GLN A 29 10.29 -2.10 15.45
N ALA A 30 11.06 -1.04 15.70
CA ALA A 30 10.86 0.23 15.01
C ALA A 30 10.99 0.02 13.48
N LEU A 31 9.95 0.39 12.72
CA LEU A 31 9.93 0.19 11.28
C LEU A 31 10.80 1.23 10.59
N ARG A 32 11.55 0.77 9.59
CA ARG A 32 12.28 1.67 8.67
C ARG A 32 11.26 2.27 7.70
N ARG A 33 11.10 3.59 7.74
CA ARG A 33 10.21 4.39 6.89
C ARG A 33 11.01 5.41 6.10
N ASP A 34 10.79 5.48 4.80
CA ASP A 34 11.35 6.53 3.97
C ASP A 34 10.36 7.71 3.92
N ARG A 35 10.83 8.91 4.27
CA ARG A 35 10.05 10.15 4.33
C ARG A 35 10.50 11.20 3.31
N GLY A 36 11.61 10.93 2.62
CA GLY A 36 12.12 11.82 1.59
C GLY A 36 11.42 11.67 0.23
N PRO A 37 11.83 12.39 -0.81
CA PRO A 37 11.32 12.18 -2.16
C PRO A 37 11.63 10.77 -2.65
N TRP A 38 10.89 10.28 -3.64
CA TRP A 38 11.13 8.98 -4.24
C TRP A 38 12.48 8.98 -4.94
N ARG A 39 13.16 7.83 -4.89
CA ARG A 39 14.51 7.67 -5.45
C ARG A 39 14.45 6.88 -6.74
N GLU A 40 15.33 7.21 -7.67
CA GLU A 40 15.47 6.46 -8.91
C GLU A 40 15.87 5.00 -8.64
N ARG A 41 16.76 4.78 -7.67
CA ARG A 41 17.23 3.45 -7.24
C ARG A 41 16.84 3.17 -5.79
N PRO A 42 15.54 2.88 -5.51
CA PRO A 42 15.04 2.74 -4.12
C PRO A 42 15.57 1.48 -3.42
N LEU A 43 16.12 0.52 -4.16
CA LEU A 43 16.68 -0.72 -3.65
C LEU A 43 18.22 -0.73 -3.65
N ALA A 44 18.83 0.45 -3.78
CA ALA A 44 20.28 0.56 -3.80
C ALA A 44 20.89 -0.15 -2.58
N ASP A 45 21.85 -1.02 -2.86
CA ASP A 45 22.64 -1.80 -1.90
C ASP A 45 21.86 -2.84 -1.06
N LEU A 46 20.57 -3.05 -1.34
CA LEU A 46 19.81 -4.12 -0.70
C LEU A 46 20.22 -5.48 -1.24
N ARG A 47 20.50 -6.42 -0.34
CA ARG A 47 20.78 -7.82 -0.63
C ARG A 47 19.46 -8.54 -0.81
N VAL A 48 19.16 -8.93 -2.06
CA VAL A 48 17.90 -9.56 -2.44
C VAL A 48 18.15 -11.01 -2.80
N ALA A 49 17.70 -11.95 -1.98
CA ALA A 49 17.73 -13.38 -2.33
C ALA A 49 16.52 -13.69 -3.24
N ILE A 50 16.79 -14.41 -4.33
CA ILE A 50 15.81 -14.68 -5.38
C ILE A 50 15.75 -16.18 -5.63
N GLY A 51 14.54 -16.75 -5.51
CA GLY A 51 14.21 -18.14 -5.81
C GLY A 51 13.08 -18.23 -6.83
N ALA A 52 12.90 -19.41 -7.39
CA ALA A 52 11.82 -19.70 -8.32
C ALA A 52 11.34 -21.14 -8.21
N GLY A 53 10.04 -21.35 -8.45
CA GLY A 53 9.48 -22.66 -8.68
C GLY A 53 9.73 -23.15 -10.10
N GLU A 54 9.46 -24.45 -10.35
CA GLU A 54 9.53 -25.02 -11.68
C GLU A 54 8.59 -24.27 -12.65
N GLY A 55 9.03 -24.02 -13.88
CA GLY A 55 8.27 -23.30 -14.89
C GLY A 55 8.03 -21.82 -14.60
N ALA A 56 8.84 -21.19 -13.76
CA ALA A 56 8.78 -19.76 -13.47
C ALA A 56 8.86 -18.89 -14.74
N GLN A 57 8.02 -17.88 -14.85
CA GLN A 57 7.80 -17.11 -16.08
C GLN A 57 8.23 -15.64 -15.98
N LEU A 58 8.51 -15.14 -14.78
CA LEU A 58 8.82 -13.71 -14.55
C LEU A 58 10.30 -13.47 -14.25
N THR A 59 11.16 -14.48 -14.30
CA THR A 59 12.57 -14.36 -13.91
C THR A 59 13.32 -13.28 -14.69
N ALA A 60 13.08 -13.16 -16.00
CA ALA A 60 13.71 -12.12 -16.83
C ALA A 60 13.23 -10.70 -16.47
N VAL A 61 11.92 -10.54 -16.26
CA VAL A 61 11.32 -9.28 -15.81
C VAL A 61 11.83 -8.88 -14.42
N LEU A 62 11.96 -9.85 -13.51
CA LEU A 62 12.53 -9.64 -12.18
C LEU A 62 13.98 -9.16 -12.26
N ALA A 63 14.79 -9.79 -13.13
CA ALA A 63 16.20 -9.42 -13.31
C ALA A 63 16.33 -7.94 -13.68
N GLU A 64 15.57 -7.49 -14.69
CA GLU A 64 15.57 -6.11 -15.14
C GLU A 64 15.06 -5.16 -14.07
N CYS A 65 13.87 -5.44 -13.48
CA CYS A 65 13.27 -4.59 -12.45
C CYS A 65 14.17 -4.38 -11.25
N LEU A 66 14.82 -5.44 -10.77
CA LEU A 66 15.65 -5.40 -9.56
C LEU A 66 16.99 -4.71 -9.84
N ALA A 67 17.64 -5.00 -10.97
CA ALA A 67 18.89 -4.35 -11.35
C ALA A 67 18.70 -2.85 -11.59
N ALA A 68 17.65 -2.44 -12.33
CA ALA A 68 17.29 -1.05 -12.56
C ALA A 68 16.96 -0.31 -11.27
N ALA A 69 16.33 -0.98 -10.29
CA ALA A 69 16.05 -0.41 -8.97
C ALA A 69 17.30 -0.36 -8.04
N GLY A 70 18.45 -0.92 -8.46
CA GLY A 70 19.72 -0.86 -7.76
C GLY A 70 19.97 -1.99 -6.75
N ALA A 71 19.18 -3.06 -6.76
CA ALA A 71 19.35 -4.21 -5.86
C ALA A 71 20.61 -5.03 -6.18
N ASN A 72 21.18 -5.68 -5.16
CA ASN A 72 22.24 -6.69 -5.28
C ASN A 72 21.59 -8.08 -5.23
N PRO A 73 21.43 -8.79 -6.37
CA PRO A 73 20.74 -10.07 -6.43
C PRO A 73 21.64 -11.23 -5.99
N TYR A 74 21.07 -12.14 -5.17
CA TYR A 74 21.66 -13.42 -4.76
C TYR A 74 20.71 -14.53 -5.21
N LEU A 75 21.16 -15.41 -6.11
CA LEU A 75 20.32 -16.34 -6.85
C LEU A 75 20.36 -17.74 -6.28
N ALA A 76 19.20 -18.24 -5.88
CA ALA A 76 18.91 -19.66 -5.65
C ALA A 76 18.10 -20.20 -6.87
N LEU A 77 18.70 -20.13 -8.05
CA LEU A 77 18.05 -20.45 -9.32
C LEU A 77 18.88 -21.46 -10.12
N PRO A 78 18.22 -22.34 -10.90
CA PRO A 78 18.93 -23.16 -11.88
C PRO A 78 19.64 -22.28 -12.93
N ALA A 79 20.73 -22.76 -13.49
CA ALA A 79 21.56 -22.01 -14.44
C ALA A 79 20.75 -21.43 -15.63
N SER A 80 19.74 -22.14 -16.11
CA SER A 80 18.86 -21.68 -17.19
C SER A 80 18.10 -20.40 -16.86
N LEU A 81 17.67 -20.21 -15.62
CA LEU A 81 16.99 -19.01 -15.15
C LEU A 81 17.96 -17.94 -14.67
N ALA A 82 19.07 -18.32 -14.05
CA ALA A 82 20.11 -17.42 -13.57
C ALA A 82 20.74 -16.58 -14.70
N SER A 83 20.85 -17.13 -15.91
CA SER A 83 21.38 -16.45 -17.09
C SER A 83 20.64 -15.17 -17.44
N ALA A 84 19.35 -15.05 -17.09
CA ALA A 84 18.54 -13.85 -17.33
C ALA A 84 19.05 -12.62 -16.54
N PHE A 85 19.82 -12.82 -15.47
CA PHE A 85 20.37 -11.73 -14.65
C PHE A 85 21.67 -11.15 -15.20
N LYS A 86 22.33 -11.79 -16.19
CA LYS A 86 23.62 -11.36 -16.72
C LYS A 86 23.52 -9.98 -17.42
N GLY A 87 22.67 -9.86 -18.43
CA GLY A 87 22.52 -8.62 -19.21
C GLY A 87 22.08 -7.44 -18.35
N PRO A 88 20.97 -7.53 -17.58
CA PRO A 88 20.58 -6.44 -16.66
C PRO A 88 21.65 -6.13 -15.61
N GLY A 89 22.34 -7.14 -15.08
CA GLY A 89 23.43 -6.94 -14.12
C GLY A 89 24.60 -6.12 -14.71
N GLU A 90 24.99 -6.37 -15.95
CA GLU A 90 25.99 -5.60 -16.69
C GLU A 90 25.50 -4.18 -16.99
N THR A 91 24.27 -4.04 -17.51
CA THR A 91 23.68 -2.75 -17.90
C THR A 91 23.56 -1.77 -16.71
N PHE A 92 23.13 -2.27 -15.55
CA PHE A 92 22.88 -1.41 -14.38
C PHE A 92 24.01 -1.44 -13.33
N GLY A 93 25.10 -2.16 -13.58
CA GLY A 93 26.22 -2.30 -12.63
C GLY A 93 25.82 -3.05 -11.36
N ARG A 94 24.96 -4.06 -11.50
CA ARG A 94 24.42 -4.90 -10.39
C ARG A 94 24.55 -6.38 -10.73
N PRO A 95 25.80 -6.92 -10.79
CA PRO A 95 26.01 -8.34 -11.10
C PRO A 95 25.30 -9.22 -10.07
N ALA A 96 24.71 -10.30 -10.56
CA ALA A 96 24.12 -11.30 -9.71
C ALA A 96 25.17 -12.25 -9.13
N HIS A 97 24.96 -12.70 -7.91
CA HIS A 97 25.79 -13.64 -7.19
C HIS A 97 25.03 -14.94 -6.91
N PRO A 98 25.68 -16.10 -6.83
CA PRO A 98 25.03 -17.29 -6.31
C PRO A 98 24.66 -17.10 -4.85
N LEU A 99 23.56 -17.73 -4.37
CA LEU A 99 23.06 -17.54 -3.01
C LEU A 99 24.11 -17.88 -1.95
N GLU A 100 24.97 -18.85 -2.21
CA GLU A 100 26.07 -19.29 -1.35
C GLU A 100 27.09 -18.17 -1.09
N ALA A 101 27.17 -17.18 -1.99
CA ALA A 101 28.02 -16.02 -1.79
C ALA A 101 27.48 -15.05 -0.73
N LEU A 102 26.20 -15.19 -0.30
CA LEU A 102 25.68 -14.47 0.85
C LEU A 102 26.24 -15.11 2.12
N ALA A 103 27.26 -14.50 2.70
CA ALA A 103 27.95 -15.07 3.86
C ALA A 103 26.98 -15.39 5.00
N GLU A 104 27.26 -16.40 5.82
CA GLU A 104 26.36 -16.87 6.89
C GLU A 104 25.98 -15.77 7.91
N LYS A 105 26.92 -14.87 8.20
CA LYS A 105 26.71 -13.71 9.07
C LYS A 105 25.88 -12.59 8.44
N ASP A 106 25.73 -12.58 7.13
CA ASP A 106 25.00 -11.54 6.41
C ASP A 106 23.48 -11.78 6.46
N ARG A 107 22.74 -10.71 6.41
CA ARG A 107 21.28 -10.72 6.44
C ARG A 107 20.71 -10.33 5.08
N ALA A 108 19.68 -11.02 4.62
CA ALA A 108 18.93 -10.66 3.45
C ALA A 108 17.98 -9.49 3.74
N ASP A 109 18.05 -8.43 2.94
CA ASP A 109 17.16 -7.27 3.05
C ASP A 109 15.82 -7.54 2.36
N ALA A 110 15.79 -8.45 1.39
CA ALA A 110 14.55 -8.93 0.79
C ALA A 110 14.67 -10.38 0.28
N LEU A 111 13.53 -11.06 0.25
CA LEU A 111 13.33 -12.37 -0.38
C LEU A 111 12.29 -12.23 -1.48
N VAL A 112 12.59 -12.70 -2.69
CA VAL A 112 11.67 -12.71 -3.82
C VAL A 112 11.56 -14.13 -4.37
N PHE A 113 10.33 -14.59 -4.58
CA PHE A 113 10.10 -15.93 -5.12
C PHE A 113 9.13 -15.90 -6.29
N ASP A 114 9.58 -16.39 -7.44
CA ASP A 114 8.73 -16.54 -8.64
C ASP A 114 8.01 -17.89 -8.61
N ALA A 115 6.74 -17.87 -8.20
CA ALA A 115 5.85 -19.02 -8.15
C ALA A 115 4.89 -19.09 -9.35
N THR A 116 5.16 -18.35 -10.43
CA THR A 116 4.24 -18.24 -11.58
C THR A 116 4.04 -19.54 -12.33
N GLY A 117 5.01 -20.47 -12.28
CA GLY A 117 4.92 -21.78 -12.89
C GLY A 117 4.22 -22.85 -12.05
N MET A 118 3.80 -22.53 -10.84
CA MET A 118 3.22 -23.49 -9.89
C MET A 118 1.87 -24.03 -10.37
N LYS A 119 1.72 -25.36 -10.44
CA LYS A 119 0.56 -26.01 -11.05
C LYS A 119 -0.23 -26.90 -10.08
N ASP A 120 0.38 -27.36 -9.01
CA ASP A 120 -0.20 -28.33 -8.09
C ASP A 120 0.35 -28.20 -6.66
N ALA A 121 -0.15 -29.03 -5.75
CA ALA A 121 0.27 -29.04 -4.35
C ALA A 121 1.72 -29.50 -4.16
N ALA A 122 2.25 -30.37 -5.02
CA ALA A 122 3.64 -30.85 -4.90
C ALA A 122 4.63 -29.72 -5.17
N GLY A 123 4.34 -28.84 -6.14
CA GLY A 123 5.14 -27.67 -6.45
C GLY A 123 5.28 -26.69 -5.27
N LEU A 124 4.34 -26.68 -4.30
CA LEU A 124 4.43 -25.84 -3.11
C LEU A 124 5.65 -26.16 -2.21
N ARG A 125 6.24 -27.35 -2.37
CA ARG A 125 7.47 -27.72 -1.65
C ARG A 125 8.61 -26.74 -1.92
N ALA A 126 8.68 -26.15 -3.10
CA ALA A 126 9.71 -25.18 -3.46
C ALA A 126 9.67 -23.89 -2.58
N LEU A 127 8.50 -23.52 -2.05
CA LEU A 127 8.41 -22.43 -1.06
C LEU A 127 9.17 -22.78 0.22
N TYR A 128 8.95 -23.98 0.75
CA TYR A 128 9.63 -24.43 1.95
C TYR A 128 11.14 -24.46 1.74
N ASP A 129 11.59 -25.07 0.67
CA ASP A 129 13.01 -25.25 0.37
C ASP A 129 13.76 -23.91 0.21
N PHE A 130 13.08 -22.88 -0.33
CA PHE A 130 13.66 -21.55 -0.48
C PHE A 130 13.56 -20.71 0.82
N PHE A 131 12.39 -20.63 1.45
CA PHE A 131 12.17 -19.68 2.56
C PHE A 131 12.70 -20.20 3.90
N GLN A 132 12.60 -21.50 4.18
CA GLN A 132 12.97 -22.08 5.48
C GLN A 132 14.42 -21.76 5.90
N PRO A 133 15.45 -21.92 5.06
CA PRO A 133 16.81 -21.59 5.44
C PRO A 133 17.09 -20.09 5.53
N LEU A 134 16.25 -19.25 4.90
CA LEU A 134 16.48 -17.81 4.79
C LEU A 134 15.72 -16.97 5.83
N VAL A 135 14.59 -17.45 6.35
CA VAL A 135 13.73 -16.67 7.27
C VAL A 135 14.49 -16.24 8.54
N SER A 136 15.34 -17.09 9.09
CA SER A 136 16.17 -16.76 10.25
C SER A 136 17.29 -15.75 9.94
N ARG A 137 17.61 -15.55 8.67
CA ARG A 137 18.63 -14.63 8.15
C ARG A 137 18.07 -13.32 7.61
N LEU A 138 16.80 -13.01 7.88
CA LEU A 138 16.20 -11.74 7.50
C LEU A 138 16.78 -10.56 8.28
N ALA A 139 17.04 -9.47 7.57
CA ALA A 139 17.35 -8.18 8.16
C ALA A 139 16.11 -7.57 8.85
N ARG A 140 16.33 -6.64 9.79
CA ARG A 140 15.23 -5.86 10.36
C ARG A 140 14.56 -5.01 9.30
N SER A 141 13.23 -4.97 9.32
CA SER A 141 12.41 -4.30 8.32
C SER A 141 12.64 -4.79 6.88
N SER A 142 12.94 -6.07 6.71
CA SER A 142 13.09 -6.72 5.41
C SER A 142 11.75 -6.90 4.68
N ARG A 143 11.82 -7.32 3.44
CA ARG A 143 10.64 -7.52 2.56
C ARG A 143 10.63 -8.95 2.00
N MET A 144 9.45 -9.56 1.98
CA MET A 144 9.19 -10.81 1.30
C MET A 144 8.14 -10.58 0.21
N VAL A 145 8.42 -10.98 -1.02
CA VAL A 145 7.51 -10.89 -2.14
C VAL A 145 7.42 -12.24 -2.83
N VAL A 146 6.22 -12.76 -2.97
CA VAL A 146 5.92 -13.94 -3.77
C VAL A 146 5.15 -13.48 -4.99
N LEU A 147 5.51 -13.97 -6.18
CA LEU A 147 4.82 -13.67 -7.44
C LEU A 147 4.06 -14.90 -7.93
N THR A 148 2.87 -14.67 -8.47
CA THR A 148 2.05 -15.72 -9.08
C THR A 148 1.24 -15.16 -10.25
N ARG A 149 0.50 -16.04 -10.94
CA ARG A 149 -0.45 -15.70 -11.99
C ARG A 149 -1.88 -15.66 -11.46
N THR A 150 -2.78 -15.04 -12.22
CA THR A 150 -4.23 -15.11 -11.96
C THR A 150 -4.74 -16.56 -12.10
N SER A 151 -5.79 -16.91 -11.36
CA SER A 151 -6.38 -18.25 -11.38
C SER A 151 -7.55 -18.41 -12.37
N GLU A 152 -7.77 -17.43 -13.23
CA GLU A 152 -8.82 -17.48 -14.24
C GLU A 152 -8.43 -18.46 -15.36
N GLY A 153 -9.34 -19.35 -15.75
CA GLY A 153 -9.17 -20.29 -16.87
C GLY A 153 -8.13 -21.39 -16.67
N VAL A 154 -7.73 -21.69 -15.41
CA VAL A 154 -6.78 -22.78 -15.09
C VAL A 154 -7.50 -23.98 -14.47
N SER A 155 -6.80 -25.12 -14.37
CA SER A 155 -7.33 -26.32 -13.71
C SER A 155 -7.57 -26.07 -12.20
N PRO A 156 -8.48 -26.84 -11.56
CA PRO A 156 -8.71 -26.75 -10.12
C PRO A 156 -7.46 -26.93 -9.27
N GLU A 157 -6.56 -27.81 -9.67
CA GLU A 157 -5.27 -28.08 -8.98
C GLU A 157 -4.38 -26.83 -9.03
N THR A 158 -4.27 -26.20 -10.20
CA THR A 158 -3.49 -24.95 -10.37
C THR A 158 -4.13 -23.79 -9.60
N ALA A 159 -5.45 -23.67 -9.61
CA ALA A 159 -6.15 -22.66 -8.84
C ALA A 159 -5.92 -22.85 -7.33
N ALA A 160 -5.97 -24.11 -6.84
CA ALA A 160 -5.68 -24.44 -5.44
C ALA A 160 -4.23 -24.10 -5.06
N ALA A 161 -3.26 -24.46 -5.90
CA ALA A 161 -1.85 -24.16 -5.67
C ALA A 161 -1.60 -22.64 -5.60
N ARG A 162 -2.20 -21.86 -6.52
CA ARG A 162 -2.09 -20.38 -6.52
C ARG A 162 -2.76 -19.74 -5.31
N ALA A 163 -3.93 -20.25 -4.89
CA ALA A 163 -4.61 -19.77 -3.68
C ALA A 163 -3.81 -20.09 -2.41
N ALA A 164 -3.10 -21.23 -2.36
CA ALA A 164 -2.24 -21.59 -1.23
C ALA A 164 -1.12 -20.58 -1.00
N LEU A 165 -0.64 -19.87 -2.04
CA LEU A 165 0.37 -18.81 -1.92
C LEU A 165 -0.13 -17.62 -1.08
N ASP A 166 -1.41 -17.27 -1.18
CA ASP A 166 -1.98 -16.19 -0.34
C ASP A 166 -1.99 -16.61 1.14
N GLY A 167 -2.42 -17.84 1.43
CA GLY A 167 -2.36 -18.40 2.78
C GLY A 167 -0.94 -18.44 3.34
N PHE A 168 0.03 -18.90 2.54
CA PHE A 168 1.44 -18.91 2.92
C PHE A 168 1.95 -17.50 3.24
N VAL A 169 1.73 -16.52 2.36
CA VAL A 169 2.19 -15.14 2.53
C VAL A 169 1.59 -14.50 3.77
N ARG A 170 0.30 -14.73 4.03
CA ARG A 170 -0.38 -14.20 5.24
C ARG A 170 0.20 -14.80 6.53
N SER A 171 0.52 -16.09 6.54
CA SER A 171 1.16 -16.75 7.68
C SER A 171 2.59 -16.26 7.87
N ALA A 172 3.38 -16.24 6.80
CA ALA A 172 4.74 -15.71 6.82
C ALA A 172 4.79 -14.26 7.33
N ALA A 173 3.86 -13.40 6.88
CA ALA A 173 3.75 -12.02 7.35
C ALA A 173 3.61 -11.91 8.88
N LYS A 174 2.86 -12.82 9.51
CA LYS A 174 2.70 -12.86 10.96
C LYS A 174 3.97 -13.32 11.67
N GLU A 175 4.67 -14.31 11.13
CA GLU A 175 5.89 -14.85 11.71
C GLU A 175 7.05 -13.86 11.67
N ILE A 176 7.27 -13.21 10.49
CA ILE A 176 8.39 -12.28 10.31
C ILE A 176 8.08 -10.86 10.82
N GLY A 177 6.82 -10.56 11.12
CA GLY A 177 6.39 -9.24 11.61
C GLY A 177 7.13 -8.78 12.86
N ARG A 178 7.53 -9.71 13.75
CA ARG A 178 8.29 -9.42 14.97
C ARG A 178 9.63 -8.69 14.74
N VAL A 179 10.24 -8.87 13.56
CA VAL A 179 11.46 -8.15 13.16
C VAL A 179 11.17 -6.93 12.28
N GLY A 180 9.89 -6.52 12.20
CA GLY A 180 9.44 -5.40 11.37
C GLY A 180 9.41 -5.72 9.88
N ALA A 181 9.55 -7.00 9.50
CA ALA A 181 9.51 -7.44 8.12
C ALA A 181 8.06 -7.56 7.61
N THR A 182 7.86 -7.41 6.29
CA THR A 182 6.56 -7.56 5.64
C THR A 182 6.61 -8.63 4.57
N ALA A 183 5.49 -9.32 4.32
CA ALA A 183 5.34 -10.28 3.24
C ALA A 183 4.11 -9.94 2.41
N ASN A 184 4.22 -9.95 1.07
CA ASN A 184 3.12 -9.66 0.17
C ASN A 184 3.12 -10.59 -1.05
N LEU A 185 1.94 -10.83 -1.62
CA LEU A 185 1.73 -11.60 -2.84
C LEU A 185 1.47 -10.66 -4.01
N VAL A 186 2.17 -10.84 -5.13
CA VAL A 186 1.89 -10.11 -6.36
C VAL A 186 1.31 -11.08 -7.39
N ILE A 187 0.08 -10.81 -7.82
CA ILE A 187 -0.65 -11.62 -8.80
C ILE A 187 -0.57 -10.90 -10.14
N VAL A 188 0.16 -11.46 -11.10
CA VAL A 188 0.41 -10.82 -12.39
C VAL A 188 -0.46 -11.49 -13.46
N ALA A 189 -1.38 -10.75 -14.04
CA ALA A 189 -2.16 -11.23 -15.18
C ALA A 189 -1.26 -11.34 -16.42
N ASN A 190 -1.61 -12.25 -17.34
CA ASN A 190 -0.90 -12.36 -18.61
C ASN A 190 -0.99 -11.04 -19.39
N GLY A 191 0.13 -10.60 -19.97
CA GLY A 191 0.24 -9.32 -20.67
C GLY A 191 0.43 -8.09 -19.77
N ALA A 192 0.54 -8.29 -18.43
CA ALA A 192 0.79 -7.21 -17.48
C ALA A 192 2.24 -7.19 -16.94
N GLU A 193 3.12 -7.99 -17.48
CA GLU A 193 4.49 -8.17 -17.03
C GLU A 193 5.28 -6.84 -16.99
N GLY A 194 5.15 -6.03 -18.04
CA GLY A 194 5.81 -4.72 -18.13
C GLY A 194 5.34 -3.69 -17.09
N ARG A 195 4.27 -3.99 -16.32
CA ARG A 195 3.74 -3.12 -15.26
C ARG A 195 4.22 -3.51 -13.86
N LEU A 196 5.13 -4.48 -13.76
CA LEU A 196 5.58 -5.05 -12.48
C LEU A 196 6.61 -4.16 -11.76
N ALA A 197 7.48 -3.48 -12.48
CA ALA A 197 8.60 -2.72 -11.90
C ALA A 197 8.17 -1.71 -10.81
N PRO A 198 7.16 -0.84 -11.00
CA PRO A 198 6.74 0.11 -9.98
C PRO A 198 6.19 -0.57 -8.72
N VAL A 199 5.53 -1.72 -8.88
CA VAL A 199 4.97 -2.51 -7.76
C VAL A 199 6.10 -3.08 -6.90
N LEU A 200 7.13 -3.67 -7.53
CA LEU A 200 8.30 -4.19 -6.81
C LEU A 200 9.09 -3.05 -6.13
N ARG A 201 9.29 -1.92 -6.82
CA ARG A 201 9.96 -0.75 -6.25
C ARG A 201 9.25 -0.26 -4.98
N PHE A 202 7.92 -0.24 -4.97
CA PHE A 202 7.14 0.12 -3.79
C PHE A 202 7.23 -0.94 -2.70
N LEU A 203 6.88 -2.19 -3.00
CA LEU A 203 6.77 -3.26 -2.00
C LEU A 203 8.11 -3.61 -1.35
N MET A 204 9.21 -3.54 -2.08
CA MET A 204 10.53 -3.87 -1.56
C MET A 204 11.24 -2.68 -0.89
N SER A 205 10.72 -1.47 -1.03
CA SER A 205 11.27 -0.28 -0.38
C SER A 205 10.74 -0.08 1.05
N SER A 206 11.29 0.90 1.76
CA SER A 206 10.82 1.31 3.09
C SER A 206 9.51 2.11 3.06
N ARG A 207 8.93 2.37 1.88
CA ARG A 207 7.66 3.08 1.73
C ARG A 207 6.45 2.20 2.00
N SER A 208 6.57 0.88 1.79
CA SER A 208 5.53 -0.10 2.11
C SER A 208 5.62 -0.64 3.55
N ALA A 209 6.17 0.14 4.48
CA ALA A 209 6.51 -0.32 5.83
C ALA A 209 5.32 -0.93 6.61
N PHE A 210 4.09 -0.55 6.27
CA PHE A 210 2.87 -1.02 6.95
C PHE A 210 1.91 -1.81 6.02
N VAL A 211 2.39 -2.19 4.82
CA VAL A 211 1.69 -3.07 3.87
C VAL A 211 2.23 -4.49 4.05
N SER A 212 1.45 -5.39 4.64
CA SER A 212 1.86 -6.76 4.92
C SER A 212 0.68 -7.72 4.85
N GLY A 213 0.89 -8.93 4.33
CA GLY A 213 -0.14 -9.94 4.14
C GLY A 213 -1.13 -9.58 3.03
N GLN A 214 -0.71 -8.82 2.00
CA GLN A 214 -1.62 -8.32 0.96
C GLN A 214 -1.40 -9.02 -0.38
N PRO A 215 -2.49 -9.48 -1.03
CA PRO A 215 -2.49 -9.81 -2.44
C PRO A 215 -2.65 -8.52 -3.26
N ILE A 216 -1.73 -8.28 -4.20
CA ILE A 216 -1.75 -7.13 -5.10
C ILE A 216 -1.83 -7.65 -6.53
N THR A 217 -2.95 -7.38 -7.21
CA THR A 217 -3.17 -7.84 -8.58
C THR A 217 -2.75 -6.76 -9.57
N VAL A 218 -1.89 -7.15 -10.50
CA VAL A 218 -1.42 -6.33 -11.63
C VAL A 218 -2.06 -6.83 -12.91
N THR A 219 -2.75 -5.95 -13.64
CA THR A 219 -3.51 -6.28 -14.85
C THR A 219 -3.17 -5.34 -16.00
N ALA A 220 -3.52 -5.73 -17.23
CA ALA A 220 -3.44 -4.87 -18.41
C ALA A 220 -4.73 -4.07 -18.68
N ARG A 221 -5.67 -4.00 -17.73
CA ARG A 221 -7.01 -3.48 -17.92
C ARG A 221 -7.06 -2.00 -18.29
N ALA A 222 -6.42 -1.13 -17.52
CA ALA A 222 -6.33 0.28 -17.87
C ALA A 222 -5.34 0.47 -19.03
N ARG A 223 -5.61 1.47 -19.89
CA ARG A 223 -4.68 1.83 -20.97
C ARG A 223 -3.26 2.02 -20.43
N ALA A 224 -2.27 1.49 -21.14
CA ALA A 224 -0.87 1.59 -20.75
C ALA A 224 -0.37 3.04 -20.78
N ILE A 225 0.63 3.30 -19.97
CA ILE A 225 1.44 4.53 -20.00
C ILE A 225 2.85 4.08 -20.36
N ASP A 226 3.39 4.65 -21.45
CA ASP A 226 4.75 4.38 -21.86
C ASP A 226 5.72 5.08 -20.89
N GLU A 227 6.73 4.33 -20.42
CA GLU A 227 7.82 4.83 -19.56
C GLU A 227 7.37 5.77 -18.41
N PRO A 228 6.49 5.30 -17.48
CA PRO A 228 6.02 6.15 -16.42
C PRO A 228 7.17 6.61 -15.52
N PRO A 229 7.24 7.91 -15.16
CA PRO A 229 8.32 8.42 -14.32
C PRO A 229 8.31 7.76 -12.94
N SER A 230 9.48 7.40 -12.44
CA SER A 230 9.68 6.76 -11.15
C SER A 230 9.98 7.73 -10.00
N VAL A 231 10.39 8.95 -10.33
CA VAL A 231 10.67 10.06 -9.40
C VAL A 231 9.98 11.31 -9.92
N ARG A 232 9.63 12.24 -9.00
CA ARG A 232 8.86 13.45 -9.34
C ARG A 232 7.65 13.16 -10.23
N ALA A 233 6.96 12.05 -9.92
CA ALA A 233 5.94 11.44 -10.77
C ALA A 233 4.71 12.33 -10.99
N PHE A 234 4.56 13.39 -10.20
CA PHE A 234 3.44 14.34 -10.27
C PHE A 234 3.85 15.73 -10.72
N GLU A 235 5.02 15.89 -11.33
CA GLU A 235 5.42 17.18 -11.85
C GLU A 235 4.40 17.68 -12.88
N LYS A 236 3.97 18.96 -12.74
CA LYS A 236 2.90 19.59 -13.53
C LYS A 236 1.53 18.90 -13.43
N LYS A 237 1.31 18.08 -12.39
CA LYS A 237 0.02 17.43 -12.12
C LYS A 237 -0.76 18.19 -11.07
N ILE A 238 -2.07 18.22 -11.22
CA ILE A 238 -3.02 18.80 -10.27
C ILE A 238 -3.64 17.67 -9.46
N ALA A 239 -3.53 17.76 -8.14
CA ALA A 239 -4.06 16.79 -7.20
C ALA A 239 -5.08 17.44 -6.26
N LEU A 240 -6.25 16.85 -6.10
CA LEU A 240 -7.22 17.18 -5.07
C LEU A 240 -7.07 16.21 -3.89
N VAL A 241 -6.97 16.72 -2.68
CA VAL A 241 -7.02 15.92 -1.44
C VAL A 241 -8.13 16.45 -0.54
N THR A 242 -9.17 15.65 -0.31
CA THR A 242 -10.25 15.99 0.60
C THR A 242 -9.92 15.59 2.05
N GLY A 243 -10.33 16.39 3.04
CA GLY A 243 -9.96 16.17 4.44
C GLY A 243 -8.47 16.40 4.69
N ALA A 244 -7.89 17.42 4.05
CA ALA A 244 -6.45 17.68 4.01
C ALA A 244 -5.88 18.34 5.26
N ALA A 245 -6.71 18.95 6.12
CA ALA A 245 -6.26 19.77 7.24
C ALA A 245 -5.36 19.02 8.24
N ARG A 246 -5.45 17.71 8.33
CA ARG A 246 -4.73 16.89 9.32
C ARG A 246 -4.62 15.40 8.96
N GLY A 247 -3.78 14.69 9.71
CA GLY A 247 -3.71 13.23 9.70
C GLY A 247 -3.32 12.64 8.36
N ILE A 248 -4.09 11.66 7.86
CA ILE A 248 -3.80 10.97 6.59
C ILE A 248 -3.86 11.95 5.41
N GLY A 249 -4.86 12.85 5.39
CA GLY A 249 -5.02 13.84 4.32
C GLY A 249 -3.84 14.81 4.25
N GLU A 250 -3.41 15.36 5.39
CA GLU A 250 -2.21 16.21 5.47
C GLU A 250 -0.95 15.48 5.00
N ALA A 251 -0.71 14.25 5.51
CA ALA A 251 0.44 13.45 5.12
C ALA A 251 0.43 13.14 3.61
N THR A 252 -0.75 12.88 3.03
CA THR A 252 -0.93 12.64 1.59
C THR A 252 -0.66 13.89 0.76
N ALA A 253 -1.20 15.04 1.16
CA ALA A 253 -0.96 16.31 0.46
C ALA A 253 0.53 16.66 0.43
N ARG A 254 1.22 16.54 1.57
CA ARG A 254 2.68 16.74 1.66
C ARG A 254 3.45 15.78 0.76
N ALA A 255 3.08 14.50 0.75
CA ALA A 255 3.77 13.48 -0.04
C ALA A 255 3.55 13.67 -1.55
N LEU A 256 2.36 14.07 -2.00
CA LEU A 256 2.09 14.40 -3.40
C LEU A 256 2.85 15.66 -3.85
N ALA A 257 2.87 16.71 -3.03
CA ALA A 257 3.62 17.93 -3.32
C ALA A 257 5.14 17.66 -3.38
N GLN A 258 5.66 16.80 -2.50
CA GLN A 258 7.07 16.41 -2.51
C GLN A 258 7.48 15.72 -3.82
N GLU A 259 6.54 15.04 -4.49
CA GLU A 259 6.72 14.43 -5.81
C GLU A 259 6.33 15.34 -6.97
N GLY A 260 6.08 16.63 -6.72
CA GLY A 260 5.90 17.67 -7.72
C GLY A 260 4.46 18.03 -8.07
N ALA A 261 3.45 17.50 -7.36
CA ALA A 261 2.06 17.89 -7.60
C ALA A 261 1.74 19.30 -7.09
N HIS A 262 0.93 20.05 -7.84
CA HIS A 262 0.19 21.16 -7.27
C HIS A 262 -1.05 20.60 -6.55
N VAL A 263 -1.12 20.75 -5.23
CA VAL A 263 -2.15 20.14 -4.40
C VAL A 263 -3.22 21.12 -4.00
N VAL A 264 -4.47 20.85 -4.36
CA VAL A 264 -5.65 21.51 -3.83
C VAL A 264 -6.02 20.80 -2.52
N CYS A 265 -5.73 21.48 -1.41
CA CYS A 265 -6.02 21.02 -0.05
C CYS A 265 -7.44 21.42 0.30
N LEU A 266 -8.36 20.46 0.37
CA LEU A 266 -9.76 20.71 0.69
C LEU A 266 -10.08 20.23 2.11
N ASP A 267 -10.71 21.10 2.88
CA ASP A 267 -11.34 20.74 4.16
C ASP A 267 -12.55 21.65 4.42
N ARG A 268 -13.27 21.40 5.52
CA ARG A 268 -14.42 22.22 5.90
C ARG A 268 -13.98 23.65 6.22
N PRO A 269 -14.85 24.65 6.02
CA PRO A 269 -14.56 26.04 6.40
C PRO A 269 -14.11 26.20 7.86
N ALA A 270 -14.63 25.38 8.78
CA ALA A 270 -14.20 25.39 10.20
C ALA A 270 -12.72 24.95 10.40
N ASP A 271 -12.12 24.28 9.44
CA ASP A 271 -10.72 23.84 9.44
C ASP A 271 -9.83 24.67 8.48
N ASP A 272 -10.28 25.88 8.07
CA ASP A 272 -9.57 26.75 7.13
C ASP A 272 -8.15 27.09 7.59
N GLY A 273 -7.96 27.44 8.86
CA GLY A 273 -6.64 27.82 9.39
C GLY A 273 -5.56 26.74 9.13
N PRO A 274 -5.75 25.50 9.59
CA PRO A 274 -4.85 24.38 9.30
C PRO A 274 -4.71 24.07 7.80
N THR A 275 -5.81 24.14 7.04
CA THR A 275 -5.82 23.88 5.59
C THR A 275 -4.99 24.90 4.83
N SER A 276 -5.20 26.20 5.11
CA SER A 276 -4.46 27.30 4.52
C SER A 276 -2.98 27.30 4.92
N GLN A 277 -2.67 26.91 6.16
CA GLN A 277 -1.28 26.74 6.60
C GLN A 277 -0.59 25.61 5.85
N LEU A 278 -1.25 24.45 5.69
CA LEU A 278 -0.72 23.34 4.90
C LEU A 278 -0.47 23.77 3.45
N ALA A 279 -1.48 24.36 2.79
CA ALA A 279 -1.39 24.81 1.41
C ALA A 279 -0.19 25.72 1.18
N ARG A 280 0.00 26.74 2.04
CA ARG A 280 1.19 27.62 1.97
C ARG A 280 2.50 26.87 2.15
N THR A 281 2.54 25.85 3.04
CA THR A 281 3.77 25.08 3.32
C THR A 281 4.23 24.25 2.12
N ILE A 282 3.28 23.79 1.29
CA ILE A 282 3.54 22.89 0.15
C ILE A 282 3.36 23.56 -1.21
N ASP A 283 3.22 24.88 -1.25
CA ASP A 283 2.94 25.67 -2.46
C ASP A 283 1.69 25.18 -3.22
N GLY A 284 0.65 24.88 -2.46
CA GLY A 284 -0.64 24.40 -2.96
C GLY A 284 -1.75 25.44 -2.82
N THR A 285 -2.98 25.02 -3.09
CA THR A 285 -4.20 25.84 -2.97
C THR A 285 -5.07 25.33 -1.83
N ALA A 286 -5.58 26.22 -0.97
CA ALA A 286 -6.60 25.88 0.02
C ALA A 286 -8.00 26.04 -0.58
N LEU A 287 -8.90 25.11 -0.33
CA LEU A 287 -10.30 25.15 -0.75
C LEU A 287 -11.20 24.78 0.45
N GLY A 288 -12.09 25.69 0.84
CA GLY A 288 -13.07 25.45 1.89
C GLY A 288 -14.39 24.90 1.32
N ALA A 289 -14.73 23.64 1.64
CA ALA A 289 -16.03 23.05 1.33
C ALA A 289 -16.39 21.96 2.35
N ASP A 290 -17.64 21.93 2.83
CA ASP A 290 -18.14 20.81 3.61
C ASP A 290 -18.68 19.74 2.65
N MET A 291 -18.12 18.53 2.73
CA MET A 291 -18.52 17.42 1.86
C MET A 291 -19.97 16.98 2.09
N GLY A 292 -20.61 17.42 3.17
CA GLY A 292 -22.03 17.21 3.44
C GLY A 292 -22.95 18.15 2.68
N ASP A 293 -22.45 19.27 2.18
CA ASP A 293 -23.24 20.26 1.46
C ASP A 293 -23.58 19.79 0.03
N ASP A 294 -24.77 20.11 -0.46
CA ASP A 294 -25.21 19.69 -1.78
C ASP A 294 -24.48 20.44 -2.91
N ASP A 295 -24.00 21.65 -2.66
CA ASP A 295 -23.25 22.48 -3.62
C ASP A 295 -21.74 22.17 -3.62
N ALA A 296 -21.22 21.42 -2.64
CA ALA A 296 -19.81 21.12 -2.55
C ALA A 296 -19.20 20.53 -3.82
N PRO A 297 -19.84 19.55 -4.52
CA PRO A 297 -19.30 19.00 -5.77
C PRO A 297 -19.15 20.06 -6.87
N ALA A 298 -20.08 20.98 -6.99
CA ALA A 298 -20.04 22.07 -7.99
C ALA A 298 -18.90 23.05 -7.68
N ARG A 299 -18.76 23.50 -6.43
CA ARG A 299 -17.68 24.39 -5.99
C ARG A 299 -16.30 23.78 -6.21
N ILE A 300 -16.14 22.48 -5.93
CA ILE A 300 -14.92 21.74 -6.20
C ILE A 300 -14.63 21.68 -7.69
N ALA A 301 -15.64 21.37 -8.50
CA ALA A 301 -15.49 21.32 -9.96
C ALA A 301 -15.08 22.67 -10.53
N ASP A 302 -15.67 23.78 -10.07
CA ASP A 302 -15.34 25.13 -10.53
C ASP A 302 -13.90 25.50 -10.19
N ALA A 303 -13.45 25.21 -8.98
CA ALA A 303 -12.05 25.44 -8.57
C ALA A 303 -11.05 24.63 -9.44
N LEU A 304 -11.33 23.37 -9.73
CA LEU A 304 -10.47 22.54 -10.56
C LEU A 304 -10.54 22.90 -12.04
N ARG A 305 -11.68 23.36 -12.53
CA ARG A 305 -11.84 23.88 -13.89
C ARG A 305 -10.96 25.10 -14.13
N ALA A 306 -10.88 26.00 -13.15
CA ALA A 306 -10.01 27.18 -13.21
C ALA A 306 -8.51 26.81 -13.28
N LEU A 307 -8.12 25.62 -12.78
CA LEU A 307 -6.77 25.07 -12.86
C LEU A 307 -6.54 24.22 -14.12
N GLY A 308 -7.52 24.03 -15.00
CA GLY A 308 -7.41 23.26 -16.23
C GLY A 308 -7.63 21.75 -16.03
N GLY A 309 -8.38 21.34 -15.01
CA GLY A 309 -8.74 19.95 -14.74
C GLY A 309 -7.96 19.31 -13.59
N VAL A 310 -8.06 17.99 -13.46
CA VAL A 310 -7.44 17.25 -12.34
C VAL A 310 -6.81 15.95 -12.81
N ASP A 311 -5.59 15.67 -12.31
CA ASP A 311 -4.84 14.45 -12.59
C ASP A 311 -5.00 13.40 -11.47
N VAL A 312 -5.14 13.85 -10.22
CA VAL A 312 -5.26 12.97 -9.05
C VAL A 312 -6.38 13.43 -8.14
N VAL A 313 -7.28 12.52 -7.78
CA VAL A 313 -8.35 12.78 -6.80
C VAL A 313 -8.18 11.82 -5.64
N VAL A 314 -7.99 12.36 -4.43
CA VAL A 314 -7.91 11.58 -3.20
C VAL A 314 -9.13 11.89 -2.33
N HIS A 315 -10.08 10.96 -2.30
CA HIS A 315 -11.22 11.02 -1.41
C HIS A 315 -10.83 10.49 -0.02
N ASN A 316 -10.31 11.38 0.83
CA ASN A 316 -9.88 11.04 2.18
C ASN A 316 -10.85 11.55 3.25
N ALA A 317 -11.63 12.59 3.01
CA ALA A 317 -12.61 13.10 3.96
C ALA A 317 -13.57 12.00 4.44
N GLY A 318 -13.88 12.02 5.74
CA GLY A 318 -14.80 11.08 6.33
C GLY A 318 -14.96 11.29 7.83
N ILE A 319 -16.06 10.77 8.36
CA ILE A 319 -16.43 10.87 9.77
C ILE A 319 -16.76 9.49 10.35
N THR A 320 -16.68 9.38 11.67
CA THR A 320 -17.25 8.28 12.45
C THR A 320 -18.31 8.81 13.41
N ARG A 321 -19.37 8.02 13.64
CA ARG A 321 -20.41 8.27 14.63
C ARG A 321 -20.82 6.93 15.24
N ASP A 322 -20.00 6.47 16.18
CA ASP A 322 -20.06 5.10 16.70
C ASP A 322 -21.23 4.94 17.68
N LYS A 323 -22.13 4.03 17.35
CA LYS A 323 -23.25 3.56 18.20
C LYS A 323 -23.62 2.14 17.77
N THR A 324 -24.04 1.31 18.73
CA THR A 324 -24.66 0.02 18.39
C THR A 324 -25.92 0.24 17.57
N LEU A 325 -26.21 -0.64 16.62
CA LEU A 325 -27.34 -0.51 15.69
C LEU A 325 -28.67 -0.25 16.43
N ALA A 326 -28.92 -0.95 17.52
CA ALA A 326 -30.13 -0.81 18.34
C ALA A 326 -30.28 0.58 19.01
N ARG A 327 -29.20 1.36 19.13
CA ARG A 327 -29.20 2.68 19.78
C ARG A 327 -28.84 3.81 18.81
N MET A 328 -28.65 3.48 17.54
CA MET A 328 -28.29 4.45 16.50
C MET A 328 -29.56 5.20 16.07
N LYS A 329 -29.48 6.51 16.00
CA LYS A 329 -30.56 7.35 15.48
C LYS A 329 -30.42 7.45 13.94
N PRO A 330 -31.55 7.60 13.21
CA PRO A 330 -31.52 7.75 11.75
C PRO A 330 -30.58 8.85 11.26
N GLU A 331 -30.58 10.01 11.90
CA GLU A 331 -29.76 11.16 11.50
C GLU A 331 -28.26 10.87 11.60
N VAL A 332 -27.86 10.02 12.57
CA VAL A 332 -26.47 9.57 12.76
C VAL A 332 -26.06 8.61 11.65
N TRP A 333 -26.98 7.73 11.25
CA TRP A 333 -26.79 6.82 10.13
C TRP A 333 -26.65 7.60 8.83
N ASP A 334 -27.61 8.47 8.52
CA ASP A 334 -27.66 9.24 7.28
C ASP A 334 -26.44 10.16 7.12
N GLN A 335 -26.01 10.83 8.20
CA GLN A 335 -24.83 11.71 8.16
C GLN A 335 -23.58 10.96 7.74
N VAL A 336 -23.34 9.74 8.26
CA VAL A 336 -22.17 8.95 7.92
C VAL A 336 -22.22 8.46 6.47
N LEU A 337 -23.37 7.97 6.02
CA LEU A 337 -23.54 7.51 4.64
C LEU A 337 -23.40 8.66 3.63
N THR A 338 -24.00 9.80 3.93
CA THR A 338 -23.95 11.00 3.07
C THR A 338 -22.51 11.49 2.88
N ILE A 339 -21.74 11.61 3.97
CA ILE A 339 -20.39 12.15 3.90
C ILE A 339 -19.39 11.10 3.38
N ASN A 340 -19.42 9.88 3.93
CA ASN A 340 -18.36 8.91 3.63
C ASN A 340 -18.53 8.21 2.28
N LEU A 341 -19.76 8.09 1.77
CA LEU A 341 -20.05 7.40 0.52
C LEU A 341 -20.73 8.33 -0.49
N GLY A 342 -21.82 8.98 -0.12
CA GLY A 342 -22.60 9.85 -1.01
C GLY A 342 -21.76 10.99 -1.56
N ALA A 343 -20.99 11.67 -0.74
CA ALA A 343 -20.13 12.77 -1.19
C ALA A 343 -19.02 12.28 -2.14
N VAL A 344 -18.43 11.10 -1.91
CA VAL A 344 -17.43 10.51 -2.83
C VAL A 344 -18.04 10.28 -4.19
N ILE A 345 -19.23 9.69 -4.26
CA ILE A 345 -19.94 9.43 -5.52
C ILE A 345 -20.28 10.73 -6.23
N ARG A 346 -20.97 11.69 -5.56
CA ARG A 346 -21.37 12.98 -6.14
C ARG A 346 -20.16 13.78 -6.65
N THR A 347 -19.11 13.86 -5.84
CA THR A 347 -17.89 14.60 -6.23
C THR A 347 -17.20 13.93 -7.41
N THR A 348 -17.04 12.59 -7.41
CA THR A 348 -16.44 11.88 -8.55
C THR A 348 -17.24 12.14 -9.82
N THR A 349 -18.57 12.06 -9.78
CA THR A 349 -19.46 12.35 -10.93
C THR A 349 -19.27 13.79 -11.45
N ALA A 350 -19.24 14.77 -10.56
CA ALA A 350 -19.02 16.17 -10.93
C ALA A 350 -17.62 16.43 -11.54
N LEU A 351 -16.61 15.67 -11.09
CA LEU A 351 -15.23 15.80 -11.58
C LEU A 351 -14.94 14.99 -12.84
N GLU A 352 -15.79 14.04 -13.23
CA GLU A 352 -15.52 13.14 -14.35
C GLU A 352 -15.21 13.86 -15.67
N PRO A 353 -15.91 14.97 -16.05
CA PRO A 353 -15.58 15.76 -17.24
C PRO A 353 -14.25 16.52 -17.11
N LEU A 354 -13.72 16.70 -15.90
CA LEU A 354 -12.49 17.42 -15.60
C LEU A 354 -11.29 16.48 -15.36
N LEU A 355 -11.54 15.18 -15.27
CA LEU A 355 -10.49 14.18 -15.18
C LEU A 355 -9.68 14.18 -16.47
N LYS A 356 -8.37 14.35 -16.35
CA LYS A 356 -7.47 14.19 -17.49
C LYS A 356 -7.34 12.69 -17.84
N ASP A 357 -6.93 12.39 -19.06
CA ASP A 357 -6.57 11.04 -19.44
C ASP A 357 -5.44 10.53 -18.53
N ASN A 358 -5.50 9.27 -18.20
CA ASN A 358 -4.61 8.63 -17.23
C ASN A 358 -4.68 9.25 -15.82
N ALA A 359 -5.78 9.88 -15.43
CA ALA A 359 -5.99 10.36 -14.07
C ALA A 359 -6.07 9.21 -13.04
N ARG A 360 -5.91 9.54 -11.78
CA ARG A 360 -5.90 8.60 -10.65
C ARG A 360 -6.94 9.00 -9.61
N ILE A 361 -7.79 8.06 -9.24
CA ILE A 361 -8.75 8.24 -8.15
C ILE A 361 -8.39 7.25 -7.05
N VAL A 362 -8.13 7.76 -5.84
CA VAL A 362 -7.85 6.93 -4.66
C VAL A 362 -8.84 7.27 -3.56
N CYS A 363 -9.61 6.29 -3.13
CA CYS A 363 -10.64 6.45 -2.10
C CYS A 363 -10.20 5.82 -0.77
N LEU A 364 -10.47 6.50 0.36
CA LEU A 364 -10.23 5.93 1.67
C LEU A 364 -11.41 5.05 2.11
N SER A 365 -11.19 3.72 2.09
CA SER A 365 -11.99 2.72 2.76
C SER A 365 -11.52 2.56 4.22
N SER A 366 -11.67 1.38 4.80
CA SER A 366 -11.20 1.00 6.13
C SER A 366 -11.21 -0.53 6.27
N ILE A 367 -10.38 -1.08 7.15
CA ILE A 367 -10.53 -2.49 7.55
C ILE A 367 -11.90 -2.76 8.18
N ALA A 368 -12.56 -1.77 8.80
CA ALA A 368 -13.93 -1.90 9.29
C ALA A 368 -14.95 -2.16 8.16
N GLY A 369 -14.71 -1.63 6.95
CA GLY A 369 -15.53 -1.93 5.77
C GLY A 369 -15.31 -3.35 5.21
N ILE A 370 -14.22 -4.02 5.57
CA ILE A 370 -13.87 -5.37 5.12
C ILE A 370 -14.32 -6.41 6.14
N ALA A 371 -13.97 -6.20 7.42
CA ALA A 371 -14.18 -7.16 8.50
C ALA A 371 -15.38 -6.85 9.40
N GLY A 372 -15.97 -5.66 9.27
CA GLY A 372 -16.94 -5.15 10.24
C GLY A 372 -16.27 -4.67 11.53
N ASN A 373 -17.00 -3.87 12.33
CA ASN A 373 -16.59 -3.50 13.67
C ASN A 373 -17.83 -3.22 14.53
N MET A 374 -17.84 -3.70 15.75
CA MET A 374 -18.97 -3.50 16.68
C MET A 374 -19.17 -2.00 16.94
N GLY A 375 -20.43 -1.55 16.85
CA GLY A 375 -20.81 -0.15 17.05
C GLY A 375 -20.54 0.76 15.86
N GLN A 376 -20.13 0.23 14.70
CA GLN A 376 -19.79 0.98 13.49
C GLN A 376 -20.57 0.51 12.25
N THR A 377 -21.81 0.06 12.39
CA THR A 377 -22.58 -0.48 11.25
C THR A 377 -22.75 0.53 10.11
N ASN A 378 -23.00 1.82 10.40
CA ASN A 378 -23.06 2.90 9.43
C ASN A 378 -21.69 3.15 8.76
N TYR A 379 -20.63 3.24 9.56
CA TYR A 379 -19.27 3.44 9.09
C TYR A 379 -18.79 2.27 8.23
N ALA A 380 -18.98 1.03 8.72
CA ALA A 380 -18.62 -0.18 7.99
C ALA A 380 -19.38 -0.27 6.66
N ALA A 381 -20.68 0.00 6.65
CA ALA A 381 -21.49 0.05 5.42
C ALA A 381 -20.94 1.09 4.43
N SER A 382 -20.64 2.31 4.89
CA SER A 382 -20.10 3.37 4.04
C SER A 382 -18.75 2.99 3.43
N LYS A 383 -17.84 2.38 4.24
CA LYS A 383 -16.49 2.01 3.80
C LYS A 383 -16.46 0.75 2.93
N ALA A 384 -17.39 -0.18 3.12
CA ALA A 384 -17.65 -1.28 2.19
C ALA A 384 -18.23 -0.78 0.86
N GLY A 385 -19.16 0.20 0.91
CA GLY A 385 -19.70 0.86 -0.28
C GLY A 385 -18.62 1.47 -1.17
N ILE A 386 -17.58 2.07 -0.59
CA ILE A 386 -16.40 2.56 -1.31
C ILE A 386 -15.71 1.44 -2.10
N VAL A 387 -15.58 0.24 -1.53
CA VAL A 387 -14.97 -0.91 -2.25
C VAL A 387 -15.79 -1.30 -3.48
N GLY A 388 -17.13 -1.33 -3.35
CA GLY A 388 -18.04 -1.59 -4.47
C GLY A 388 -17.96 -0.50 -5.54
N PHE A 389 -18.00 0.77 -5.12
CA PHE A 389 -17.89 1.93 -6.02
C PHE A 389 -16.57 1.90 -6.83
N VAL A 390 -15.45 1.67 -6.15
CA VAL A 390 -14.12 1.60 -6.78
C VAL A 390 -14.06 0.51 -7.85
N ARG A 391 -14.62 -0.67 -7.59
CA ARG A 391 -14.65 -1.76 -8.57
C ARG A 391 -15.43 -1.37 -9.82
N ALA A 392 -16.63 -0.84 -9.66
CA ALA A 392 -17.48 -0.46 -10.78
C ALA A 392 -16.89 0.71 -11.58
N LYS A 393 -16.46 1.78 -10.90
CA LYS A 393 -15.93 2.97 -11.57
C LYS A 393 -14.58 2.70 -12.27
N ALA A 394 -13.79 1.75 -11.79
CA ALA A 394 -12.56 1.32 -12.46
C ALA A 394 -12.82 0.67 -13.83
N GLU A 395 -13.95 -0.06 -13.98
CA GLU A 395 -14.37 -0.64 -15.24
C GLU A 395 -14.75 0.44 -16.25
N GLU A 396 -15.56 1.41 -15.79
CA GLU A 396 -16.13 2.48 -16.59
C GLU A 396 -15.05 3.42 -17.17
N LEU A 397 -13.98 3.66 -16.41
CA LEU A 397 -12.94 4.63 -16.77
C LEU A 397 -11.66 4.00 -17.36
N ALA A 398 -11.60 2.67 -17.51
CA ALA A 398 -10.40 1.95 -17.94
C ALA A 398 -9.85 2.38 -19.31
N ASP A 399 -10.73 2.63 -20.29
CA ASP A 399 -10.37 3.00 -21.66
C ASP A 399 -9.70 4.39 -21.73
N ARG A 400 -10.00 5.26 -20.76
CA ARG A 400 -9.33 6.56 -20.60
C ARG A 400 -7.98 6.44 -19.88
N GLY A 401 -7.55 5.23 -19.51
CA GLY A 401 -6.36 4.98 -18.70
C GLY A 401 -6.48 5.45 -17.25
N VAL A 402 -7.69 5.85 -16.82
CA VAL A 402 -7.95 6.27 -15.44
C VAL A 402 -8.01 5.05 -14.55
N THR A 403 -7.25 5.06 -13.45
CA THR A 403 -7.36 4.01 -12.44
C THR A 403 -8.12 4.50 -11.22
N VAL A 404 -8.96 3.62 -10.67
CA VAL A 404 -9.74 3.90 -9.47
C VAL A 404 -9.45 2.82 -8.45
N ASN A 405 -8.89 3.19 -7.29
CA ASN A 405 -8.47 2.26 -6.26
C ASN A 405 -8.92 2.73 -4.87
N ALA A 406 -8.94 1.81 -3.92
CA ALA A 406 -9.14 2.14 -2.52
C ALA A 406 -7.92 1.79 -1.67
N VAL A 407 -7.70 2.56 -0.61
CA VAL A 407 -6.82 2.19 0.50
C VAL A 407 -7.69 1.92 1.71
N ALA A 408 -7.45 0.80 2.40
CA ALA A 408 -8.15 0.42 3.62
C ALA A 408 -7.18 0.44 4.81
N PRO A 409 -7.06 1.57 5.54
CA PRO A 409 -6.22 1.65 6.71
C PRO A 409 -6.70 0.73 7.83
N GLY A 410 -5.73 0.15 8.56
CA GLY A 410 -5.96 -0.48 9.86
C GLY A 410 -5.97 0.55 10.99
N PHE A 411 -5.39 0.16 12.14
CA PHE A 411 -5.18 1.10 13.23
C PHE A 411 -4.03 2.05 12.89
N ILE A 412 -4.35 3.33 12.65
CA ILE A 412 -3.39 4.39 12.32
C ILE A 412 -3.38 5.44 13.43
N GLU A 413 -2.20 5.85 13.87
CA GLU A 413 -1.98 6.87 14.91
C GLU A 413 -2.39 8.27 14.41
N THR A 414 -3.62 8.65 14.63
CA THR A 414 -4.20 9.93 14.25
C THR A 414 -4.88 10.61 15.44
N ARG A 415 -5.29 11.86 15.29
CA ARG A 415 -6.11 12.53 16.31
C ARG A 415 -7.43 11.78 16.57
N MET A 416 -8.02 11.16 15.53
CA MET A 416 -9.26 10.37 15.66
C MET A 416 -9.03 9.15 16.57
N THR A 417 -7.96 8.40 16.36
CA THR A 417 -7.65 7.20 17.16
C THR A 417 -7.10 7.55 18.53
N ALA A 418 -6.56 8.76 18.73
CA ALA A 418 -6.12 9.25 20.03
C ALA A 418 -7.28 9.42 21.03
N ALA A 419 -8.52 9.59 20.55
CA ALA A 419 -9.72 9.67 21.37
C ALA A 419 -10.19 8.30 21.92
N ILE A 420 -9.65 7.19 21.39
CA ILE A 420 -9.98 5.82 21.83
C ILE A 420 -9.32 5.58 23.22
N PRO A 421 -10.03 4.93 24.17
CA PRO A 421 -9.45 4.58 25.47
C PRO A 421 -8.10 3.83 25.33
N VAL A 422 -7.15 4.12 26.21
CA VAL A 422 -5.78 3.62 26.13
C VAL A 422 -5.71 2.10 26.00
N ALA A 423 -6.47 1.36 26.81
CA ALA A 423 -6.47 -0.10 26.79
C ALA A 423 -6.90 -0.67 25.43
N ILE A 424 -7.98 -0.13 24.84
CA ILE A 424 -8.48 -0.55 23.52
C ILE A 424 -7.45 -0.22 22.44
N ARG A 425 -6.83 0.96 22.54
CA ARG A 425 -5.79 1.41 21.60
C ARG A 425 -4.56 0.50 21.64
N GLU A 426 -4.11 0.10 22.84
CA GLU A 426 -2.99 -0.86 22.97
C GLU A 426 -3.32 -2.22 22.33
N VAL A 427 -4.53 -2.73 22.54
CA VAL A 427 -4.99 -3.96 21.88
C VAL A 427 -4.96 -3.79 20.36
N ALA A 428 -5.53 -2.69 19.84
CA ALA A 428 -5.58 -2.41 18.40
C ALA A 428 -4.17 -2.34 17.76
N ARG A 429 -3.20 -1.76 18.46
CA ARG A 429 -1.79 -1.74 18.03
C ARG A 429 -1.21 -3.13 17.89
N ARG A 430 -1.50 -4.02 18.86
CA ARG A 430 -0.93 -5.38 18.94
C ARG A 430 -1.62 -6.39 18.03
N LEU A 431 -2.78 -6.05 17.48
CA LEU A 431 -3.46 -6.89 16.48
C LEU A 431 -2.74 -6.91 15.11
N SER A 432 -1.88 -5.94 14.82
CA SER A 432 -1.04 -6.01 13.63
C SER A 432 0.10 -7.03 13.80
N ALA A 433 0.48 -7.73 12.73
CA ALA A 433 1.63 -8.64 12.73
C ALA A 433 2.94 -7.92 13.10
N LEU A 434 3.00 -6.61 12.83
CA LEU A 434 4.14 -5.74 13.17
C LEU A 434 4.12 -5.29 14.64
N GLY A 435 3.07 -5.63 15.40
CA GLY A 435 2.92 -5.34 16.83
C GLY A 435 2.82 -3.85 17.17
N GLN A 436 2.47 -2.98 16.24
CA GLN A 436 2.38 -1.52 16.44
C GLN A 436 1.31 -0.90 15.54
N GLY A 437 0.93 0.35 15.83
CA GLY A 437 0.08 1.15 14.97
C GLY A 437 0.81 1.68 13.75
N GLY A 438 0.09 1.84 12.64
CA GLY A 438 0.58 2.55 11.46
C GLY A 438 0.63 4.06 11.70
N GLN A 439 1.43 4.76 10.90
CA GLN A 439 1.49 6.21 10.88
C GLN A 439 0.69 6.76 9.70
N PRO A 440 0.20 8.01 9.74
CA PRO A 440 -0.44 8.66 8.60
C PRO A 440 0.39 8.58 7.32
N GLU A 441 1.70 8.68 7.45
CA GLU A 441 2.66 8.58 6.34
C GLU A 441 2.66 7.19 5.69
N ASP A 442 2.43 6.10 6.43
CA ASP A 442 2.33 4.75 5.86
C ASP A 442 1.14 4.65 4.89
N VAL A 443 0.03 5.29 5.24
CA VAL A 443 -1.17 5.36 4.38
C VAL A 443 -0.93 6.30 3.20
N ALA A 444 -0.33 7.47 3.45
CA ALA A 444 0.01 8.44 2.42
C ALA A 444 0.93 7.83 1.35
N GLN A 445 1.95 7.05 1.72
CA GLN A 445 2.84 6.39 0.76
C GLN A 445 2.09 5.36 -0.12
N ALA A 446 1.13 4.63 0.43
CA ALA A 446 0.28 3.73 -0.35
C ALA A 446 -0.66 4.49 -1.31
N ILE A 447 -1.21 5.64 -0.87
CA ILE A 447 -2.02 6.52 -1.72
C ILE A 447 -1.18 7.09 -2.86
N VAL A 448 0.00 7.65 -2.56
CA VAL A 448 0.92 8.21 -3.55
C VAL A 448 1.36 7.15 -4.56
N PHE A 449 1.64 5.92 -4.09
CA PHE A 449 1.94 4.80 -4.98
C PHE A 449 0.78 4.52 -5.94
N LEU A 450 -0.45 4.33 -5.44
CA LEU A 450 -1.63 4.07 -6.29
C LEU A 450 -1.99 5.24 -7.19
N ALA A 451 -1.68 6.48 -6.77
CA ALA A 451 -1.87 7.69 -7.56
C ALA A 451 -0.77 7.89 -8.61
N SER A 452 0.38 7.20 -8.51
CA SER A 452 1.48 7.39 -9.45
C SER A 452 1.16 6.86 -10.85
N PRO A 453 1.73 7.46 -11.91
CA PRO A 453 1.61 6.93 -13.27
C PRO A 453 2.06 5.47 -13.38
N GLY A 454 3.08 5.08 -12.63
CA GLY A 454 3.62 3.71 -12.61
C GLY A 454 2.65 2.66 -12.07
N ALA A 455 1.65 3.04 -11.26
CA ALA A 455 0.66 2.10 -10.74
C ALA A 455 -0.50 1.81 -11.72
N HIS A 456 -0.37 2.14 -13.01
CA HIS A 456 -1.41 1.92 -14.02
C HIS A 456 -1.81 0.44 -14.22
N GLY A 457 -1.02 -0.50 -13.70
CA GLY A 457 -1.37 -1.92 -13.65
C GLY A 457 -2.38 -2.27 -12.55
N ILE A 458 -2.70 -1.35 -11.64
CA ILE A 458 -3.59 -1.61 -10.50
C ILE A 458 -4.83 -0.72 -10.64
N THR A 459 -6.00 -1.34 -10.86
CA THR A 459 -7.29 -0.65 -10.89
C THR A 459 -8.41 -1.53 -10.38
N GLY A 460 -9.44 -0.95 -9.76
CA GLY A 460 -10.54 -1.66 -9.14
C GLY A 460 -10.16 -2.44 -7.87
N ARG A 461 -9.05 -2.08 -7.22
CA ARG A 461 -8.49 -2.84 -6.10
C ARG A 461 -8.52 -2.05 -4.80
N THR A 462 -8.52 -2.81 -3.70
CA THR A 462 -8.42 -2.25 -2.34
C THR A 462 -7.15 -2.74 -1.68
N LEU A 463 -6.23 -1.83 -1.40
CA LEU A 463 -4.98 -2.12 -0.70
C LEU A 463 -5.13 -1.85 0.79
N ARG A 464 -4.98 -2.88 1.63
CA ARG A 464 -4.98 -2.69 3.09
C ARG A 464 -3.63 -2.20 3.57
N VAL A 465 -3.64 -1.16 4.39
CA VAL A 465 -2.46 -0.62 5.08
C VAL A 465 -2.69 -0.84 6.58
N CYS A 466 -2.51 -2.08 7.00
CA CYS A 466 -2.92 -2.54 8.34
C CYS A 466 -1.82 -3.31 9.10
N GLY A 467 -0.61 -3.40 8.53
CA GLY A 467 0.50 -4.13 9.16
C GLY A 467 0.23 -5.63 9.34
N GLY A 468 -0.60 -6.24 8.49
CA GLY A 468 -0.96 -7.66 8.61
C GLY A 468 -1.92 -7.95 9.77
N ALA A 469 -2.83 -7.01 10.11
CA ALA A 469 -3.81 -7.21 11.18
C ALA A 469 -4.69 -8.46 10.93
N PHE A 470 -5.22 -9.05 12.01
CA PHE A 470 -6.04 -10.26 12.01
C PHE A 470 -7.45 -10.03 11.40
N VAL A 471 -7.53 -9.51 10.21
CA VAL A 471 -8.78 -9.40 9.45
C VAL A 471 -8.77 -10.40 8.31
N GLY A 472 -9.90 -11.00 8.06
CA GLY A 472 -10.11 -11.95 6.97
C GLY A 472 -9.76 -11.40 5.59
N ALA A 473 -9.88 -12.25 4.61
CA ALA A 473 -9.63 -11.92 3.21
C ALA A 473 -10.75 -11.09 2.63
#